data_d52a5c40032a94f3733fff3a40d31284
#
_entry.id   d52a5c40032a94f3733fff3a40d31284
#
_cell.length_a   1.000
_cell.length_b   1.000
_cell.length_c   1.000
_cell.angle_alpha   90.00
_cell.angle_beta   90.00
_cell.angle_gamma   90.00
#
_symmetry.space_group_name_H-M   'P 1'
#
loop_
_entity.id
_entity.type
_entity.pdbx_description
1 polymer ?
#
loop_
_entity_poly.entity_id
_entity_poly.type
_entity_poly.pdbx_seq_one_letter_code
_entity_poly.pdbx_strand_id
1 'polypeptide(L)'
;MCVDDNAGARAAAKQKKLEKDAVFEQKRLQFFNKETSFARTLDRNILGYSRSQADARSRANQIQGKGRAARQNAVAKYFRTKKVNEGGRSRKFGRAQYQSLLQKEAQIERLVNNAFGQDMAAMQTINQRRFLAANAKARENLGVPAAYGAPVMMPPSDRLSGALKIASTAASIYSGFGIGTDASIFKVLGGG
;
A
#
# COMPACT_ATOMS: atom_id res chain seq x y z
N MET A 1 -30.51 -51.56 35.66
CA MET A 1 -29.44 -50.68 35.21
C MET A 1 -29.82 -50.20 33.82
N CYS A 2 -30.32 -48.99 33.68
CA CYS A 2 -30.57 -48.41 32.35
C CYS A 2 -29.21 -48.01 31.75
N VAL A 3 -28.78 -48.78 30.77
CA VAL A 3 -27.60 -48.43 29.99
C VAL A 3 -27.95 -47.20 29.13
N ASP A 4 -27.18 -46.12 29.22
CA ASP A 4 -27.43 -44.89 28.50
C ASP A 4 -26.96 -45.12 27.04
N ASP A 5 -27.88 -45.61 26.19
CA ASP A 5 -27.62 -46.03 24.80
C ASP A 5 -26.99 -44.89 23.95
N ASN A 6 -27.12 -43.62 24.41
CA ASN A 6 -26.55 -42.46 23.76
C ASN A 6 -25.18 -42.02 24.31
N ALA A 7 -24.61 -42.73 25.29
CA ALA A 7 -23.32 -42.33 25.87
C ALA A 7 -22.18 -42.33 24.85
N GLY A 8 -22.15 -43.34 23.99
CA GLY A 8 -21.17 -43.42 22.88
C GLY A 8 -21.33 -42.30 21.86
N ALA A 9 -22.56 -41.99 21.47
CA ALA A 9 -22.87 -40.91 20.53
C ALA A 9 -22.47 -39.51 21.09
N ARG A 10 -22.66 -39.31 22.40
CA ARG A 10 -22.21 -38.04 23.06
C ARG A 10 -20.69 -37.95 23.17
N ALA A 11 -20.00 -39.05 23.46
CA ALA A 11 -18.55 -39.07 23.46
C ALA A 11 -18.00 -38.73 22.08
N ALA A 12 -18.55 -39.33 21.03
CA ALA A 12 -18.18 -39.02 19.64
C ALA A 12 -18.48 -37.54 19.25
N ALA A 13 -19.64 -37.01 19.69
CA ALA A 13 -19.97 -35.60 19.44
C ALA A 13 -19.02 -34.63 20.18
N LYS A 14 -18.64 -34.96 21.42
CA LYS A 14 -17.60 -34.18 22.16
C LYS A 14 -16.25 -34.20 21.46
N GLN A 15 -15.83 -35.37 21.00
CA GLN A 15 -14.56 -35.49 20.27
C GLN A 15 -14.58 -34.67 18.98
N LYS A 16 -15.63 -34.78 18.16
CA LYS A 16 -15.82 -33.96 16.95
C LYS A 16 -15.82 -32.45 17.24
N LYS A 17 -16.40 -32.05 18.39
CA LYS A 17 -16.35 -30.64 18.81
C LYS A 17 -14.93 -30.21 19.12
N LEU A 18 -14.19 -30.98 19.91
CA LEU A 18 -12.78 -30.68 20.23
C LEU A 18 -11.89 -30.60 18.98
N GLU A 19 -12.10 -31.53 18.02
CA GLU A 19 -11.38 -31.50 16.73
C GLU A 19 -11.71 -30.23 15.94
N LYS A 20 -12.98 -29.84 15.87
CA LYS A 20 -13.40 -28.60 15.21
C LYS A 20 -12.82 -27.35 15.87
N ASP A 21 -12.89 -27.32 17.21
CA ASP A 21 -12.33 -26.21 17.99
C ASP A 21 -10.82 -26.08 17.75
N ALA A 22 -10.07 -27.19 17.74
CA ALA A 22 -8.64 -27.21 17.46
C ALA A 22 -8.32 -26.71 16.04
N VAL A 23 -9.07 -27.18 15.03
CA VAL A 23 -8.90 -26.73 13.64
C VAL A 23 -9.23 -25.25 13.50
N PHE A 24 -10.27 -24.77 14.17
CA PHE A 24 -10.63 -23.35 14.15
C PHE A 24 -9.54 -22.48 14.78
N GLU A 25 -9.05 -22.87 15.98
CA GLU A 25 -7.95 -22.14 16.64
C GLU A 25 -6.67 -22.14 15.79
N GLN A 26 -6.33 -23.25 15.15
CA GLN A 26 -5.19 -23.30 14.24
C GLN A 26 -5.36 -22.33 13.06
N LYS A 27 -6.54 -22.29 12.43
CA LYS A 27 -6.83 -21.35 11.34
C LYS A 27 -6.81 -19.91 11.81
N ARG A 28 -7.32 -19.63 13.02
CA ARG A 28 -7.30 -18.31 13.64
C ARG A 28 -5.87 -17.82 13.87
N LEU A 29 -5.01 -18.69 14.41
CA LEU A 29 -3.59 -18.38 14.58
C LEU A 29 -2.88 -18.14 13.26
N GLN A 30 -3.16 -18.95 12.25
CA GLN A 30 -2.61 -18.74 10.90
C GLN A 30 -3.05 -17.39 10.32
N PHE A 31 -4.33 -17.02 10.48
CA PHE A 31 -4.83 -15.72 10.02
C PHE A 31 -4.17 -14.57 10.79
N PHE A 32 -4.04 -14.65 12.10
CA PHE A 32 -3.34 -13.65 12.90
C PHE A 32 -1.87 -13.47 12.49
N ASN A 33 -1.17 -14.57 12.20
CA ASN A 33 0.20 -14.50 11.68
C ASN A 33 0.26 -13.81 10.31
N LYS A 34 -0.71 -14.09 9.43
CA LYS A 34 -0.83 -13.41 8.13
C LYS A 34 -1.14 -11.93 8.29
N GLU A 35 -2.02 -11.55 9.21
CA GLU A 35 -2.34 -10.16 9.53
C GLU A 35 -1.10 -9.40 10.03
N THR A 36 -0.35 -10.00 10.95
CA THR A 36 0.91 -9.44 11.44
C THR A 36 1.94 -9.28 10.34
N SER A 37 2.07 -10.28 9.45
CA SER A 37 2.97 -10.20 8.29
C SER A 37 2.51 -9.16 7.28
N PHE A 38 1.22 -9.00 7.09
CA PHE A 38 0.61 -7.97 6.26
C PHE A 38 0.93 -6.57 6.78
N ALA A 39 0.72 -6.31 8.08
CA ALA A 39 1.05 -5.03 8.71
C ALA A 39 2.55 -4.68 8.50
N ARG A 40 3.45 -5.63 8.76
CA ARG A 40 4.89 -5.43 8.51
C ARG A 40 5.22 -5.16 7.05
N THR A 41 4.47 -5.78 6.12
CA THR A 41 4.67 -5.56 4.68
C THR A 41 4.19 -4.18 4.27
N LEU A 42 3.07 -3.70 4.82
CA LEU A 42 2.60 -2.33 4.61
C LEU A 42 3.62 -1.30 5.10
N ASP A 43 4.17 -1.48 6.29
CA ASP A 43 5.21 -0.59 6.83
C ASP A 43 6.44 -0.54 5.92
N ARG A 44 6.90 -1.70 5.43
CA ARG A 44 8.01 -1.77 4.48
C ARG A 44 7.68 -1.07 3.16
N ASN A 45 6.46 -1.22 2.65
CA ASN A 45 6.01 -0.56 1.43
C ASN A 45 5.97 0.97 1.60
N ILE A 46 5.49 1.46 2.75
CA ILE A 46 5.47 2.89 3.09
C ILE A 46 6.90 3.44 3.18
N LEU A 47 7.80 2.74 3.87
CA LEU A 47 9.21 3.11 3.95
C LEU A 47 9.89 3.09 2.58
N GLY A 48 9.61 2.08 1.75
CA GLY A 48 10.09 2.00 0.37
C GLY A 48 9.60 3.16 -0.48
N TYR A 49 8.34 3.53 -0.35
CA TYR A 49 7.76 4.67 -1.05
C TYR A 49 8.37 6.00 -0.60
N SER A 50 8.54 6.22 0.71
CA SER A 50 9.17 7.43 1.24
C SER A 50 10.63 7.57 0.79
N ARG A 51 11.41 6.49 0.75
CA ARG A 51 12.77 6.46 0.20
C ARG A 51 12.78 6.82 -1.28
N SER A 52 11.89 6.21 -2.08
CA SER A 52 11.82 6.52 -3.51
C SER A 52 11.42 7.96 -3.79
N GLN A 53 10.62 8.58 -2.92
CA GLN A 53 10.33 10.02 -2.98
C GLN A 53 11.54 10.89 -2.61
N ALA A 54 12.31 10.49 -1.60
CA ALA A 54 13.55 11.19 -1.24
C ALA A 54 14.58 11.12 -2.38
N ASP A 55 14.72 9.95 -3.03
CA ASP A 55 15.59 9.78 -4.21
C ASP A 55 15.13 10.64 -5.38
N ALA A 56 13.82 10.74 -5.63
CA ALA A 56 13.29 11.62 -6.66
C ALA A 56 13.62 13.10 -6.38
N ARG A 57 13.48 13.55 -5.12
CA ARG A 57 13.88 14.91 -4.71
C ARG A 57 15.40 15.14 -4.87
N SER A 58 16.21 14.15 -4.50
CA SER A 58 17.67 14.22 -4.67
C SER A 58 18.05 14.38 -6.14
N ARG A 59 17.45 13.58 -7.04
CA ARG A 59 17.68 13.73 -8.51
C ARG A 59 17.20 15.09 -9.03
N ALA A 60 16.07 15.58 -8.55
CA ALA A 60 15.57 16.90 -8.87
C ALA A 60 16.60 18.00 -8.51
N ASN A 61 17.17 17.94 -7.31
CA ASN A 61 18.21 18.85 -6.86
C ASN A 61 19.49 18.74 -7.71
N GLN A 62 19.86 17.52 -8.14
CA GLN A 62 20.98 17.30 -9.04
C GLN A 62 20.76 17.94 -10.41
N ILE A 63 19.56 17.80 -11.01
CA ILE A 63 19.20 18.44 -12.29
C ILE A 63 19.30 19.94 -12.17
N GLN A 64 18.74 20.53 -11.10
CA GLN A 64 18.85 21.97 -10.84
C GLN A 64 20.29 22.41 -10.62
N GLY A 65 21.10 21.62 -9.89
CA GLY A 65 22.52 21.88 -9.68
C GLY A 65 23.31 21.90 -11.00
N LYS A 66 23.09 20.92 -11.86
CA LYS A 66 23.68 20.87 -13.20
C LYS A 66 23.24 22.07 -14.05
N GLY A 67 21.98 22.48 -13.98
CA GLY A 67 21.46 23.67 -14.65
C GLY A 67 22.17 24.96 -14.20
N ARG A 68 22.34 25.14 -12.87
CA ARG A 68 23.08 26.29 -12.31
C ARG A 68 24.54 26.29 -12.76
N ALA A 69 25.22 25.14 -12.69
CA ALA A 69 26.61 25.04 -13.17
C ALA A 69 26.72 25.34 -14.66
N ALA A 70 25.81 24.87 -15.49
CA ALA A 70 25.78 25.16 -16.91
C ALA A 70 25.62 26.67 -17.19
N ARG A 71 24.73 27.37 -16.44
CA ARG A 71 24.58 28.83 -16.51
C ARG A 71 25.86 29.56 -16.12
N GLN A 72 26.45 29.19 -14.98
CA GLN A 72 27.71 29.80 -14.52
C GLN A 72 28.84 29.64 -15.56
N ASN A 73 28.94 28.45 -16.15
CA ASN A 73 29.92 28.19 -17.20
C ASN A 73 29.67 29.04 -18.46
N ALA A 74 28.39 29.20 -18.86
CA ALA A 74 28.03 30.04 -19.99
C ALA A 74 28.41 31.53 -19.74
N VAL A 75 28.09 32.02 -18.54
CA VAL A 75 28.47 33.40 -18.12
C VAL A 75 29.98 33.58 -18.03
N ALA A 76 30.68 32.63 -17.39
CA ALA A 76 32.15 32.69 -17.31
C ALA A 76 32.81 32.67 -18.69
N LYS A 77 32.31 31.87 -19.62
CA LYS A 77 32.78 31.82 -21.01
C LYS A 77 32.54 33.14 -21.73
N TYR A 78 31.41 33.80 -21.52
CA TYR A 78 31.10 35.11 -22.06
C TYR A 78 32.10 36.16 -21.56
N PHE A 79 32.38 36.26 -20.28
CA PHE A 79 33.31 37.22 -19.72
C PHE A 79 34.77 36.97 -20.17
N ARG A 80 35.19 35.72 -20.33
CA ARG A 80 36.50 35.37 -20.89
C ARG A 80 36.66 35.87 -22.34
N THR A 81 35.63 35.61 -23.17
CA THR A 81 35.63 36.09 -24.58
C THR A 81 35.54 37.61 -24.67
N LYS A 82 34.84 38.26 -23.74
CA LYS A 82 34.77 39.71 -23.69
C LYS A 82 36.13 40.32 -23.40
N LYS A 83 36.92 39.85 -22.42
CA LYS A 83 38.27 40.32 -22.09
C LYS A 83 39.23 40.22 -23.28
N VAL A 84 39.12 39.16 -24.07
CA VAL A 84 39.98 38.96 -25.26
C VAL A 84 39.64 39.96 -26.39
N ASN A 85 38.38 40.43 -26.47
CA ASN A 85 37.89 41.27 -27.57
C ASN A 85 37.88 42.77 -27.24
N GLU A 86 38.15 43.19 -26.01
CA GLU A 86 38.20 44.62 -25.62
C GLU A 86 39.34 45.40 -26.25
N GLY A 87 40.28 44.70 -26.92
CA GLY A 87 41.38 45.30 -27.66
C GLY A 87 41.05 45.94 -29.04
N GLY A 88 39.75 46.24 -29.34
CA GLY A 88 39.54 47.07 -30.56
C GLY A 88 38.31 46.81 -31.41
N ARG A 89 37.23 46.16 -30.93
CA ARG A 89 36.04 45.92 -31.74
C ARG A 89 34.74 46.53 -31.23
N SER A 90 34.03 47.12 -32.17
CA SER A 90 32.77 47.83 -32.20
C SER A 90 31.71 47.40 -31.17
N ARG A 91 31.01 48.39 -30.57
CA ARG A 91 29.81 48.25 -29.69
C ARG A 91 28.72 47.35 -30.27
N LYS A 92 28.61 47.18 -31.59
CA LYS A 92 27.64 46.30 -32.26
C LYS A 92 27.95 44.82 -31.99
N PHE A 93 29.21 44.42 -31.96
CA PHE A 93 29.64 43.07 -31.70
C PHE A 93 29.34 42.62 -30.24
N GLY A 94 29.50 43.52 -29.27
CA GLY A 94 29.17 43.26 -27.88
C GLY A 94 27.66 43.01 -27.64
N ARG A 95 26.79 43.71 -28.38
CA ARG A 95 25.33 43.47 -28.30
C ARG A 95 24.93 42.11 -28.85
N ALA A 96 25.47 41.70 -29.99
CA ALA A 96 25.19 40.40 -30.59
C ALA A 96 25.64 39.24 -29.67
N GLN A 97 26.84 39.38 -29.07
CA GLN A 97 27.33 38.39 -28.09
C GLN A 97 26.45 38.34 -26.84
N TYR A 98 26.00 39.48 -26.32
CA TYR A 98 25.10 39.52 -25.18
C TYR A 98 23.74 38.88 -25.48
N GLN A 99 23.16 39.15 -26.66
CA GLN A 99 21.93 38.49 -27.09
C GLN A 99 22.09 36.97 -27.24
N SER A 100 23.24 36.51 -27.80
CA SER A 100 23.54 35.08 -27.91
C SER A 100 23.67 34.40 -26.52
N LEU A 101 24.21 35.12 -25.52
CA LEU A 101 24.25 34.63 -24.13
C LEU A 101 22.87 34.47 -23.54
N LEU A 102 22.01 35.49 -23.68
CA LEU A 102 20.63 35.45 -23.18
C LEU A 102 19.82 34.31 -23.83
N GLN A 103 20.02 34.10 -25.15
CA GLN A 103 19.38 32.99 -25.85
C GLN A 103 19.86 31.64 -25.32
N LYS A 104 21.15 31.44 -25.09
CA LYS A 104 21.70 30.20 -24.50
C LYS A 104 21.21 29.99 -23.07
N GLU A 105 21.17 31.06 -22.28
CA GLU A 105 20.64 30.98 -20.92
C GLU A 105 19.16 30.54 -20.91
N ALA A 106 18.34 31.15 -21.77
CA ALA A 106 16.94 30.77 -21.93
C ALA A 106 16.77 29.32 -22.44
N GLN A 107 17.65 28.86 -23.36
CA GLN A 107 17.65 27.48 -23.81
C GLN A 107 18.00 26.49 -22.68
N ILE A 108 19.05 26.78 -21.90
CA ILE A 108 19.44 25.97 -20.75
C ILE A 108 18.29 25.91 -19.75
N GLU A 109 17.63 27.03 -19.49
CA GLU A 109 16.48 27.07 -18.57
C GLU A 109 15.32 26.21 -19.04
N ARG A 110 14.95 26.31 -20.32
CA ARG A 110 13.90 25.47 -20.92
C ARG A 110 14.25 23.98 -20.84
N LEU A 111 15.49 23.60 -21.16
CA LEU A 111 15.94 22.21 -21.10
C LEU A 111 15.91 21.68 -19.66
N VAL A 112 16.38 22.47 -18.69
CA VAL A 112 16.36 22.09 -17.28
C VAL A 112 14.91 21.94 -16.78
N ASN A 113 14.03 22.88 -17.10
CA ASN A 113 12.63 22.83 -16.68
C ASN A 113 11.87 21.66 -17.33
N ASN A 114 12.11 21.39 -18.60
CA ASN A 114 11.50 20.25 -19.29
C ASN A 114 12.00 18.91 -18.73
N ALA A 115 13.32 18.75 -18.56
CA ALA A 115 13.89 17.54 -17.98
C ALA A 115 13.40 17.33 -16.55
N PHE A 116 13.36 18.40 -15.75
CA PHE A 116 12.82 18.34 -14.39
C PHE A 116 11.35 17.93 -14.35
N GLY A 117 10.51 18.56 -15.17
CA GLY A 117 9.07 18.27 -15.21
C GLY A 117 8.79 16.84 -15.66
N GLN A 118 9.44 16.38 -16.72
CA GLN A 118 9.26 15.03 -17.27
C GLN A 118 9.77 13.95 -16.30
N ASP A 119 10.98 14.10 -15.77
CA ASP A 119 11.55 13.13 -14.84
C ASP A 119 10.77 13.03 -13.54
N MET A 120 10.33 14.16 -12.98
CA MET A 120 9.54 14.17 -11.75
C MET A 120 8.17 13.52 -11.96
N ALA A 121 7.47 13.86 -13.03
CA ALA A 121 6.16 13.27 -13.32
C ALA A 121 6.27 11.75 -13.58
N ALA A 122 7.26 11.33 -14.36
CA ALA A 122 7.52 9.92 -14.62
C ALA A 122 7.85 9.15 -13.33
N MET A 123 8.74 9.67 -12.49
CA MET A 123 9.10 9.04 -11.22
C MET A 123 7.92 8.95 -10.26
N GLN A 124 7.12 10.01 -10.11
CA GLN A 124 5.94 9.98 -9.25
C GLN A 124 4.95 8.91 -9.71
N THR A 125 4.66 8.83 -10.99
CA THR A 125 3.76 7.83 -11.57
C THR A 125 4.27 6.41 -11.35
N ILE A 126 5.56 6.15 -11.60
CA ILE A 126 6.17 4.83 -11.41
C ILE A 126 6.16 4.44 -9.93
N ASN A 127 6.54 5.35 -9.04
CA ASN A 127 6.58 5.07 -7.60
C ASN A 127 5.18 4.81 -7.04
N GLN A 128 4.18 5.58 -7.47
CA GLN A 128 2.79 5.38 -7.08
C GLN A 128 2.26 4.03 -7.58
N ARG A 129 2.49 3.68 -8.84
CA ARG A 129 2.08 2.38 -9.39
C ARG A 129 2.74 1.22 -8.64
N ARG A 130 4.03 1.29 -8.35
CA ARG A 130 4.76 0.27 -7.58
C ARG A 130 4.19 0.13 -6.17
N PHE A 131 3.92 1.22 -5.49
CA PHE A 131 3.33 1.22 -4.16
C PHE A 131 1.94 0.58 -4.15
N LEU A 132 1.06 0.97 -5.09
CA LEU A 132 -0.27 0.40 -5.21
C LEU A 132 -0.23 -1.10 -5.53
N ALA A 133 0.62 -1.52 -6.47
CA ALA A 133 0.80 -2.93 -6.82
C ALA A 133 1.33 -3.76 -5.65
N ALA A 134 2.31 -3.24 -4.90
CA ALA A 134 2.85 -3.91 -3.71
C ALA A 134 1.79 -4.07 -2.61
N ASN A 135 0.94 -3.06 -2.41
CA ASN A 135 -0.14 -3.12 -1.43
C ASN A 135 -1.29 -4.06 -1.88
N ALA A 136 -1.62 -4.09 -3.16
CA ALA A 136 -2.59 -5.04 -3.71
C ALA A 136 -2.11 -6.49 -3.49
N LYS A 137 -0.87 -6.79 -3.83
CA LYS A 137 -0.26 -8.12 -3.59
C LYS A 137 -0.23 -8.47 -2.09
N ALA A 138 0.04 -7.51 -1.22
CA ALA A 138 0.01 -7.74 0.23
C ALA A 138 -1.40 -8.11 0.71
N ARG A 139 -2.45 -7.47 0.17
CA ARG A 139 -3.86 -7.79 0.49
C ARG A 139 -4.27 -9.16 0.01
N GLU A 140 -3.86 -9.58 -1.18
CA GLU A 140 -4.11 -10.94 -1.69
C GLU A 140 -3.56 -12.02 -0.75
N ASN A 141 -2.38 -11.79 -0.17
CA ASN A 141 -1.74 -12.72 0.75
C ASN A 141 -2.43 -12.80 2.12
N LEU A 142 -3.23 -11.81 2.51
CA LEU A 142 -3.95 -11.82 3.79
C LEU A 142 -5.00 -12.94 3.83
N GLY A 143 -5.73 -13.15 2.73
CA GLY A 143 -6.77 -14.15 2.63
C GLY A 143 -8.03 -13.78 3.41
N VAL A 144 -8.86 -14.78 3.70
CA VAL A 144 -10.15 -14.62 4.38
C VAL A 144 -10.01 -15.02 5.86
N PRO A 145 -10.66 -14.30 6.80
CA PRO A 145 -10.69 -14.67 8.21
C PRO A 145 -11.24 -16.09 8.41
N ALA A 146 -10.75 -16.78 9.43
CA ALA A 146 -11.26 -18.10 9.79
C ALA A 146 -12.72 -18.00 10.25
N ALA A 147 -13.62 -18.69 9.56
CA ALA A 147 -15.01 -18.83 10.00
C ALA A 147 -15.17 -20.12 10.82
N TYR A 148 -15.91 -20.03 11.92
CA TYR A 148 -16.31 -21.22 12.68
C TYR A 148 -17.40 -21.93 11.89
N GLY A 149 -17.20 -23.21 11.58
CA GLY A 149 -18.19 -24.03 10.86
C GLY A 149 -19.47 -24.28 11.68
N ALA A 150 -20.45 -24.93 11.07
CA ALA A 150 -21.69 -25.27 11.75
C ALA A 150 -21.44 -25.96 13.10
N PRO A 151 -22.19 -25.61 14.18
CA PRO A 151 -22.00 -26.19 15.49
C PRO A 151 -22.21 -27.69 15.46
N VAL A 152 -21.48 -28.44 16.30
CA VAL A 152 -21.70 -29.87 16.48
C VAL A 152 -22.90 -30.06 17.38
N MET A 153 -23.98 -30.61 16.84
CA MET A 153 -25.16 -30.94 17.62
C MET A 153 -24.86 -32.10 18.57
N MET A 154 -25.10 -31.92 19.86
CA MET A 154 -25.01 -33.00 20.83
C MET A 154 -26.35 -33.75 20.89
N PRO A 155 -26.34 -35.09 20.86
CA PRO A 155 -27.57 -35.84 21.05
C PRO A 155 -28.18 -35.57 22.45
N PRO A 156 -29.50 -35.48 22.56
CA PRO A 156 -30.17 -35.23 23.84
C PRO A 156 -29.84 -36.32 24.86
N SER A 157 -29.85 -35.99 26.14
CA SER A 157 -29.74 -36.99 27.19
C SER A 157 -31.10 -37.71 27.34
N ASP A 158 -31.09 -39.04 27.51
CA ASP A 158 -32.31 -39.80 27.63
C ASP A 158 -33.19 -39.39 28.84
N ARG A 159 -32.57 -38.66 29.80
CA ARG A 159 -33.29 -38.06 30.93
C ARG A 159 -34.12 -36.81 30.55
N LEU A 160 -33.92 -36.26 29.38
CA LEU A 160 -34.61 -35.06 28.90
C LEU A 160 -35.56 -35.34 27.72
N SER A 161 -35.62 -36.57 27.24
CA SER A 161 -36.50 -36.94 26.12
C SER A 161 -38.00 -36.83 26.44
N GLY A 162 -38.37 -36.72 27.74
CA GLY A 162 -39.75 -36.50 28.17
C GLY A 162 -40.20 -35.02 28.21
N ALA A 163 -39.28 -34.06 28.15
CA ALA A 163 -39.60 -32.63 28.40
C ALA A 163 -39.35 -31.68 27.24
N LEU A 164 -38.71 -32.08 26.15
CA LEU A 164 -38.27 -31.11 25.11
C LEU A 164 -38.59 -31.59 23.69
N LYS A 165 -39.86 -31.76 23.38
CA LYS A 165 -40.40 -31.54 22.03
C LYS A 165 -40.44 -30.03 21.65
N ILE A 166 -39.64 -29.22 22.30
CA ILE A 166 -39.54 -27.76 22.03
C ILE A 166 -38.14 -27.43 21.57
N ALA A 167 -37.71 -27.89 20.43
CA ALA A 167 -36.46 -27.46 19.88
C ALA A 167 -36.47 -27.31 18.35
N SER A 168 -37.63 -27.23 17.73
CA SER A 168 -37.70 -26.78 16.33
C SER A 168 -37.68 -25.28 16.15
N THR A 169 -37.71 -24.51 17.23
CA THR A 169 -37.69 -23.02 17.18
C THR A 169 -36.33 -22.36 17.43
N ALA A 170 -35.28 -23.12 17.78
CA ALA A 170 -33.96 -22.54 18.04
C ALA A 170 -33.11 -22.34 16.75
N ALA A 171 -33.52 -22.89 15.62
CA ALA A 171 -32.80 -22.69 14.35
C ALA A 171 -33.03 -21.31 13.74
N SER A 172 -34.05 -20.56 14.15
CA SER A 172 -34.36 -19.23 13.62
C SER A 172 -33.69 -18.08 14.37
N ILE A 173 -33.06 -18.33 15.52
CA ILE A 173 -32.42 -17.27 16.30
C ILE A 173 -30.97 -17.01 15.86
N TYR A 174 -30.31 -17.97 15.18
CA TYR A 174 -28.93 -17.80 14.73
C TYR A 174 -28.78 -17.14 13.37
N SER A 175 -29.84 -16.91 12.63
CA SER A 175 -29.79 -16.08 11.41
C SER A 175 -29.82 -14.56 11.69
N GLY A 176 -29.95 -14.16 12.95
CA GLY A 176 -30.06 -12.75 13.36
C GLY A 176 -28.76 -12.09 13.80
N PHE A 177 -27.68 -12.84 14.01
CA PHE A 177 -26.35 -12.22 14.19
C PHE A 177 -25.68 -12.02 12.84
N GLY A 178 -26.31 -11.20 12.00
CA GLY A 178 -25.60 -10.49 10.97
C GLY A 178 -24.56 -9.63 11.68
N ILE A 179 -23.29 -10.06 11.66
CA ILE A 179 -22.16 -9.16 11.85
C ILE A 179 -22.36 -8.15 10.75
N GLY A 180 -22.90 -6.97 11.13
CA GLY A 180 -22.98 -5.84 10.23
C GLY A 180 -21.59 -5.60 9.70
N THR A 181 -21.39 -5.91 8.45
CA THR A 181 -20.28 -5.37 7.70
C THR A 181 -20.54 -3.87 7.64
N ASP A 182 -20.06 -3.16 8.68
CA ASP A 182 -20.03 -1.71 8.66
C ASP A 182 -19.13 -1.29 7.50
N ALA A 183 -19.76 -1.17 6.32
CA ALA A 183 -19.20 -0.56 5.13
C ALA A 183 -18.86 0.93 5.32
N SER A 184 -19.03 1.45 6.54
CA SER A 184 -18.81 2.88 6.87
C SER A 184 -17.34 3.24 7.05
N ILE A 185 -16.43 2.30 7.26
CA ILE A 185 -14.99 2.60 7.45
C ILE A 185 -14.28 2.91 6.11
N PHE A 186 -14.83 2.48 4.97
CA PHE A 186 -14.23 2.75 3.67
C PHE A 186 -14.65 4.06 3.01
N LYS A 187 -15.57 4.82 3.59
CA LYS A 187 -16.07 6.08 3.02
C LYS A 187 -15.21 7.31 3.38
N VAL A 188 -14.25 7.17 4.29
CA VAL A 188 -13.41 8.30 4.77
C VAL A 188 -12.11 8.46 3.97
N LEU A 189 -11.70 7.50 3.15
CA LEU A 189 -10.44 7.57 2.39
C LEU A 189 -10.60 7.76 0.87
N GLY A 190 -11.81 8.02 0.39
CA GLY A 190 -12.08 8.14 -1.05
C GLY A 190 -12.73 9.44 -1.52
N GLY A 191 -12.73 10.49 -0.73
CA GLY A 191 -13.35 11.76 -1.10
C GLY A 191 -12.43 12.96 -0.93
N GLY A 192 -11.80 13.39 -2.00
CA GLY A 192 -11.01 14.61 -2.07
C GLY A 192 -10.22 14.67 -3.36
#